data_9db51487b16642f8b4e3ed37ee8d0936
#
_entry.id   9db51487b16642f8b4e3ed37ee8d0936
#
_cell.length_a   1.000
_cell.length_b   1.000
_cell.length_c   1.000
_cell.angle_alpha   90.00
_cell.angle_beta   90.00
_cell.angle_gamma   90.00
#
_symmetry.space_group_name_H-M   'P 1'
#
loop_
_entity.id
_entity.type
_entity.pdbx_description
1 polymer ?
#
loop_
_entity_poly.entity_id
_entity_poly.type
_entity_poly.pdbx_seq_one_letter_code
_entity_poly.pdbx_strand_id
1 'polypeptide(L)'
;MAEKSELRVRWLVLFLSCVLMIGNYYCFDNPAALKSQLQQHFSNIPKDRYEFLFNLLYTLYSIPNILLPFFGGVLVDRFGARVMLFAFSTAILTGQIIFATGCSLSSFNMMLFGRVVFGFGGESLGVAQGTLVASWFKNSELALALGINLSVARLGSVINNELSPVVAQASSVSTALWVGVIMCLASTFTVLLVIPIDKRAEKMAKQNQKEGMAAAESIHFSDVKHFRPAFWLLALSCLVVYGCVIPFNNVASSLLMERDFFKEPPELCRRCGEGLYNYEIDCREITPGCPSVPPYGWPLPLLSANCTIIEPLDQWNCSTSPPLILGDTINCDDEAWKLGPLTELYCATKTDAAQKAATPMSIPYIISAVISPFLGFVVDRIGLRAILALVAPLALTAVHVMLGLTEVTLYVPLVLQGVAYSVFAAALWPSVPYVVEAKHVGTAYGAITAIQGVYVSNSCSNRLRCAHVYLQNIGLALFPLAVAAEFNHDDRYIPGVELLFVSFGVLGSIVGIALNVVDYQSGSILNNTNAKKRRVSLMLDEDALDQEALLAAEH
;
A
#
# COMPACT_ATOMS: atom_id res chain seq x y z
N MET A 1 -14.48 1.53 40.19
CA MET A 1 -15.49 1.97 39.19
C MET A 1 -14.92 2.92 38.17
N ALA A 2 -14.04 3.85 38.52
CA ALA A 2 -13.39 4.78 37.58
C ALA A 2 -12.54 4.06 36.52
N GLU A 3 -11.71 3.12 36.91
CA GLU A 3 -10.83 2.36 36.01
C GLU A 3 -11.59 1.53 34.94
N LYS A 4 -12.72 0.91 35.32
CA LYS A 4 -13.60 0.23 34.35
C LYS A 4 -14.31 1.19 33.39
N SER A 5 -14.53 2.43 33.80
CA SER A 5 -15.14 3.48 33.00
C SER A 5 -14.13 4.02 31.96
N GLU A 6 -12.88 4.26 32.36
CA GLU A 6 -11.78 4.67 31.46
C GLU A 6 -11.49 3.60 30.40
N LEU A 7 -11.48 2.32 30.81
CA LEU A 7 -11.28 1.20 29.90
C LEU A 7 -12.35 1.18 28.80
N ARG A 8 -13.62 1.38 29.13
CA ARG A 8 -14.73 1.39 28.15
C ARG A 8 -14.63 2.57 27.19
N VAL A 9 -14.27 3.74 27.68
CA VAL A 9 -14.14 4.95 26.87
C VAL A 9 -13.00 4.81 25.86
N ARG A 10 -11.87 4.21 26.26
CA ARG A 10 -10.74 3.95 25.37
C ARG A 10 -11.12 3.08 24.15
N TRP A 11 -11.85 2.00 24.38
CA TRP A 11 -12.32 1.12 23.30
C TRP A 11 -13.39 1.78 22.42
N LEU A 12 -14.22 2.65 22.99
CA LEU A 12 -15.16 3.44 22.20
C LEU A 12 -14.43 4.44 21.29
N VAL A 13 -13.38 5.09 21.76
CA VAL A 13 -12.55 5.98 20.93
C VAL A 13 -11.88 5.20 19.82
N LEU A 14 -11.35 4.01 20.08
CA LEU A 14 -10.81 3.14 19.05
C LEU A 14 -11.85 2.76 18.00
N PHE A 15 -13.03 2.32 18.43
CA PHE A 15 -14.12 1.96 17.52
C PHE A 15 -14.50 3.13 16.59
N LEU A 16 -14.71 4.32 17.15
CA LEU A 16 -15.01 5.51 16.36
C LEU A 16 -13.85 5.91 15.43
N SER A 17 -12.61 5.77 15.88
CA SER A 17 -11.42 6.00 15.07
C SER A 17 -11.31 5.02 13.91
N CYS A 18 -11.70 3.77 14.09
CA CYS A 18 -11.75 2.76 13.03
C CYS A 18 -12.83 3.09 11.99
N VAL A 19 -14.05 3.44 12.45
CA VAL A 19 -15.15 3.81 11.55
C VAL A 19 -14.80 5.05 10.73
N LEU A 20 -14.09 6.01 11.33
CA LEU A 20 -13.58 7.19 10.64
C LEU A 20 -12.77 6.84 9.39
N MET A 21 -11.94 5.81 9.43
CA MET A 21 -11.06 5.43 8.32
C MET A 21 -11.79 4.72 7.18
N ILE A 22 -12.95 4.10 7.44
CA ILE A 22 -13.70 3.34 6.41
C ILE A 22 -14.02 4.22 5.20
N GLY A 23 -14.53 5.43 5.41
CA GLY A 23 -14.91 6.33 4.31
C GLY A 23 -13.70 6.75 3.45
N ASN A 24 -12.55 6.99 4.07
CA ASN A 24 -11.33 7.34 3.35
C ASN A 24 -10.90 6.19 2.42
N TYR A 25 -10.76 4.97 2.94
CA TYR A 25 -10.34 3.80 2.16
C TYR A 25 -11.38 3.42 1.11
N TYR A 26 -12.67 3.46 1.45
CA TYR A 26 -13.76 3.25 0.49
C TYR A 26 -13.64 4.18 -0.72
N CYS A 27 -13.50 5.49 -0.49
CA CYS A 27 -13.48 6.48 -1.56
C CYS A 27 -12.14 6.57 -2.30
N PHE A 28 -11.03 6.17 -1.66
CA PHE A 28 -9.74 6.05 -2.33
C PHE A 28 -9.82 5.06 -3.49
N ASP A 29 -10.43 3.90 -3.26
CA ASP A 29 -10.52 2.80 -4.22
C ASP A 29 -11.72 2.91 -5.18
N ASN A 30 -12.63 3.89 -5.00
CA ASN A 30 -13.80 4.08 -5.86
C ASN A 30 -13.48 4.07 -7.37
N PRO A 31 -12.48 4.82 -7.90
CA PRO A 31 -12.22 4.81 -9.33
C PRO A 31 -11.77 3.44 -9.83
N ALA A 32 -10.94 2.71 -9.06
CA ALA A 32 -10.46 1.40 -9.45
C ALA A 32 -11.61 0.39 -9.57
N ALA A 33 -12.50 0.37 -8.57
CA ALA A 33 -13.68 -0.51 -8.57
C ALA A 33 -14.66 -0.20 -9.71
N LEU A 34 -14.68 1.04 -10.20
CA LEU A 34 -15.64 1.53 -11.20
C LEU A 34 -14.98 1.83 -12.56
N LYS A 35 -13.74 1.38 -12.81
CA LYS A 35 -12.97 1.76 -14.00
C LYS A 35 -13.73 1.53 -15.31
N SER A 36 -14.28 0.34 -15.49
CA SER A 36 -15.02 -0.03 -16.71
C SER A 36 -16.30 0.80 -16.88
N GLN A 37 -17.03 0.99 -15.80
CA GLN A 37 -18.30 1.74 -15.80
C GLN A 37 -18.03 3.25 -16.01
N LEU A 38 -16.95 3.79 -15.45
CA LEU A 38 -16.51 5.16 -15.73
C LEU A 38 -16.11 5.33 -17.19
N GLN A 39 -15.43 4.36 -17.78
CA GLN A 39 -15.06 4.39 -19.20
C GLN A 39 -16.31 4.41 -20.09
N GLN A 40 -17.31 3.61 -19.78
CA GLN A 40 -18.61 3.62 -20.49
C GLN A 40 -19.34 4.96 -20.31
N HIS A 41 -19.31 5.53 -19.09
CA HIS A 41 -19.93 6.84 -18.82
C HIS A 41 -19.27 7.99 -19.60
N PHE A 42 -17.96 7.92 -19.81
CA PHE A 42 -17.16 8.87 -20.58
C PHE A 42 -16.82 8.35 -21.99
N SER A 43 -17.73 7.66 -22.65
CA SER A 43 -17.56 7.06 -23.98
C SER A 43 -17.16 8.06 -25.08
N ASN A 44 -17.40 9.35 -24.86
CA ASN A 44 -16.97 10.44 -25.74
C ASN A 44 -15.45 10.72 -25.68
N ILE A 45 -14.71 10.15 -24.72
CA ILE A 45 -13.27 10.29 -24.59
C ILE A 45 -12.59 9.08 -25.25
N PRO A 46 -11.67 9.27 -26.22
CA PRO A 46 -10.90 8.17 -26.80
C PRO A 46 -10.20 7.34 -25.71
N LYS A 47 -10.10 6.02 -25.91
CA LYS A 47 -9.62 5.05 -24.90
C LYS A 47 -8.25 5.43 -24.34
N ASP A 48 -7.28 5.77 -25.21
CA ASP A 48 -5.92 6.13 -24.79
C ASP A 48 -5.93 7.38 -23.90
N ARG A 49 -6.76 8.37 -24.25
CA ARG A 49 -6.91 9.57 -23.45
C ARG A 49 -7.63 9.30 -22.14
N TYR A 50 -8.60 8.38 -22.12
CA TYR A 50 -9.28 7.96 -20.90
C TYR A 50 -8.30 7.29 -19.95
N GLU A 51 -7.50 6.33 -20.42
CA GLU A 51 -6.47 5.66 -19.62
C GLU A 51 -5.48 6.65 -18.99
N PHE A 52 -5.03 7.64 -19.77
CA PHE A 52 -4.18 8.71 -19.25
C PHE A 52 -4.89 9.50 -18.14
N LEU A 53 -6.11 9.96 -18.38
CA LEU A 53 -6.90 10.74 -17.41
C LEU A 53 -7.25 9.92 -16.18
N PHE A 54 -7.55 8.64 -16.34
CA PHE A 54 -7.83 7.73 -15.23
C PHE A 54 -6.61 7.58 -14.32
N ASN A 55 -5.43 7.34 -14.88
CA ASN A 55 -4.20 7.30 -14.11
C ASN A 55 -3.88 8.65 -13.45
N LEU A 56 -4.23 9.76 -14.10
CA LEU A 56 -4.07 11.11 -13.56
C LEU A 56 -4.90 11.35 -12.29
N LEU A 57 -6.04 10.64 -12.09
CA LEU A 57 -6.82 10.69 -10.83
C LEU A 57 -5.98 10.27 -9.62
N TYR A 58 -5.17 9.23 -9.75
CA TYR A 58 -4.29 8.74 -8.68
C TYR A 58 -3.03 9.59 -8.53
N THR A 59 -2.49 10.06 -9.65
CA THR A 59 -1.34 10.97 -9.64
C THR A 59 -1.68 12.27 -8.90
N LEU A 60 -2.80 12.89 -9.21
CA LEU A 60 -3.23 14.15 -8.58
C LEU A 60 -3.60 13.97 -7.10
N TYR A 61 -4.13 12.80 -6.71
CA TYR A 61 -4.28 12.44 -5.31
C TYR A 61 -2.93 12.35 -4.60
N SER A 62 -1.94 11.75 -5.26
CA SER A 62 -0.64 11.45 -4.65
C SER A 62 0.25 12.69 -4.50
N ILE A 63 0.15 13.69 -5.39
CA ILE A 63 0.98 14.89 -5.34
C ILE A 63 0.91 15.61 -3.99
N PRO A 64 -0.27 15.94 -3.42
CA PRO A 64 -0.34 16.52 -2.08
C PRO A 64 0.25 15.60 -1.02
N ASN A 65 0.03 14.30 -1.13
CA ASN A 65 0.46 13.30 -0.13
C ASN A 65 1.97 13.05 -0.09
N ILE A 66 2.73 13.62 -1.00
CA ILE A 66 4.19 13.61 -0.95
C ILE A 66 4.72 14.40 0.27
N LEU A 67 4.14 15.55 0.54
CA LEU A 67 4.61 16.46 1.59
C LEU A 67 3.62 16.64 2.74
N LEU A 68 2.31 16.60 2.42
CA LEU A 68 1.27 16.93 3.39
C LEU A 68 1.25 16.05 4.64
N PRO A 69 1.53 14.75 4.63
CA PRO A 69 1.60 13.96 5.87
C PRO A 69 2.63 14.49 6.85
N PHE A 70 3.80 14.97 6.36
CA PHE A 70 4.81 15.58 7.20
C PHE A 70 4.33 16.90 7.81
N PHE A 71 3.83 17.81 6.97
CA PHE A 71 3.24 19.06 7.46
C PHE A 71 2.02 18.80 8.34
N GLY A 72 1.16 17.85 7.94
CA GLY A 72 0.01 17.39 8.69
C GLY A 72 0.38 16.89 10.09
N GLY A 73 1.47 16.14 10.21
CA GLY A 73 2.00 15.68 11.49
C GLY A 73 2.40 16.84 12.41
N VAL A 74 3.12 17.83 11.88
CA VAL A 74 3.47 19.05 12.64
C VAL A 74 2.22 19.86 13.02
N LEU A 75 1.23 19.96 12.12
CA LEU A 75 -0.04 20.61 12.42
C LEU A 75 -0.83 19.86 13.51
N VAL A 76 -0.78 18.53 13.49
CA VAL A 76 -1.38 17.68 14.54
C VAL A 76 -0.75 17.97 15.91
N ASP A 77 0.58 18.04 15.97
CA ASP A 77 1.29 18.33 17.22
C ASP A 77 1.04 19.78 17.70
N ARG A 78 0.91 20.73 16.76
CA ARG A 78 0.69 22.16 17.08
C ARG A 78 -0.74 22.49 17.43
N PHE A 79 -1.71 22.01 16.66
CA PHE A 79 -3.14 22.36 16.82
C PHE A 79 -3.95 21.27 17.55
N GLY A 80 -3.34 20.11 17.77
CA GLY A 80 -3.96 18.94 18.37
C GLY A 80 -4.67 18.03 17.37
N ALA A 81 -4.63 16.72 17.63
CA ALA A 81 -5.21 15.70 16.77
C ALA A 81 -6.70 15.94 16.45
N ARG A 82 -7.50 16.42 17.40
CA ARG A 82 -8.96 16.69 17.24
C ARG A 82 -9.27 17.66 16.12
N VAL A 83 -8.56 18.81 16.10
CA VAL A 83 -8.79 19.86 15.10
C VAL A 83 -8.39 19.36 13.74
N MET A 84 -7.26 18.66 13.66
CA MET A 84 -6.74 18.15 12.39
C MET A 84 -7.55 16.99 11.86
N LEU A 85 -8.08 16.10 12.70
CA LEU A 85 -9.04 15.06 12.29
C LEU A 85 -10.27 15.67 11.61
N PHE A 86 -10.83 16.73 12.20
CA PHE A 86 -11.97 17.43 11.59
C PHE A 86 -11.60 18.10 10.27
N ALA A 87 -10.47 18.80 10.21
CA ALA A 87 -10.03 19.48 9.00
C ALA A 87 -9.76 18.49 7.86
N PHE A 88 -9.02 17.40 8.12
CA PHE A 88 -8.68 16.41 7.10
C PHE A 88 -9.90 15.59 6.65
N SER A 89 -10.79 15.18 7.58
CA SER A 89 -12.02 14.47 7.19
C SER A 89 -12.96 15.35 6.37
N THR A 90 -13.01 16.66 6.66
CA THR A 90 -13.78 17.63 5.87
C THR A 90 -13.20 17.82 4.47
N ALA A 91 -11.86 17.84 4.35
CA ALA A 91 -11.19 17.91 3.04
C ALA A 91 -11.50 16.66 2.18
N ILE A 92 -11.46 15.47 2.77
CA ILE A 92 -11.82 14.20 2.11
C ILE A 92 -13.29 14.24 1.64
N LEU A 93 -14.21 14.61 2.53
CA LEU A 93 -15.65 14.73 2.20
C LEU A 93 -15.87 15.73 1.06
N THR A 94 -15.26 16.91 1.13
CA THR A 94 -15.37 17.94 0.10
C THR A 94 -14.81 17.46 -1.23
N GLY A 95 -13.65 16.81 -1.21
CA GLY A 95 -13.03 16.22 -2.40
C GLY A 95 -13.92 15.16 -3.05
N GLN A 96 -14.53 14.29 -2.25
CA GLN A 96 -15.45 13.26 -2.76
C GLN A 96 -16.76 13.85 -3.30
N ILE A 97 -17.31 14.90 -2.70
CA ILE A 97 -18.48 15.64 -3.22
C ILE A 97 -18.14 16.22 -4.61
N ILE A 98 -16.99 16.90 -4.74
CA ILE A 98 -16.56 17.47 -6.02
C ILE A 98 -16.37 16.35 -7.06
N PHE A 99 -15.78 15.22 -6.66
CA PHE A 99 -15.55 14.07 -7.52
C PHE A 99 -16.86 13.46 -8.02
N ALA A 100 -17.82 13.21 -7.15
CA ALA A 100 -19.14 12.68 -7.50
C ALA A 100 -19.94 13.67 -8.36
N THR A 101 -19.89 14.97 -8.04
CA THR A 101 -20.52 16.03 -8.85
C THR A 101 -19.89 16.11 -10.25
N GLY A 102 -18.56 15.99 -10.35
CA GLY A 102 -17.84 15.95 -11.62
C GLY A 102 -18.31 14.80 -12.52
N CYS A 103 -18.53 13.62 -11.95
CA CYS A 103 -19.12 12.48 -12.68
C CYS A 103 -20.58 12.78 -13.11
N SER A 104 -21.40 13.31 -12.20
CA SER A 104 -22.81 13.66 -12.50
C SER A 104 -22.95 14.70 -13.63
N LEU A 105 -21.97 15.61 -13.75
CA LEU A 105 -21.91 16.63 -14.81
C LEU A 105 -21.08 16.18 -16.03
N SER A 106 -20.63 14.93 -16.07
CA SER A 106 -19.76 14.38 -17.13
C SER A 106 -18.49 15.24 -17.36
N SER A 107 -17.96 15.86 -16.30
CA SER A 107 -16.76 16.70 -16.33
C SER A 107 -15.57 15.99 -15.68
N PHE A 108 -14.71 15.39 -16.49
CA PHE A 108 -13.51 14.70 -16.01
C PHE A 108 -12.54 15.64 -15.28
N ASN A 109 -12.42 16.91 -15.75
CA ASN A 109 -11.58 17.91 -15.11
C ASN A 109 -12.04 18.23 -13.67
N MET A 110 -13.34 18.25 -13.43
CA MET A 110 -13.90 18.44 -12.08
C MET A 110 -13.60 17.21 -11.19
N MET A 111 -13.64 16.00 -11.74
CA MET A 111 -13.22 14.79 -11.03
C MET A 111 -11.73 14.86 -10.65
N LEU A 112 -10.87 15.29 -11.56
CA LEU A 112 -9.44 15.50 -11.28
C LEU A 112 -9.22 16.50 -10.13
N PHE A 113 -9.93 17.64 -10.16
CA PHE A 113 -9.86 18.62 -9.08
C PHE A 113 -10.36 18.05 -7.75
N GLY A 114 -11.44 17.27 -7.77
CA GLY A 114 -11.95 16.56 -6.60
C GLY A 114 -10.89 15.63 -5.96
N ARG A 115 -10.09 14.96 -6.78
CA ARG A 115 -8.99 14.11 -6.31
C ARG A 115 -7.84 14.87 -5.67
N VAL A 116 -7.51 16.08 -6.17
CA VAL A 116 -6.54 16.97 -5.51
C VAL A 116 -7.04 17.34 -4.11
N VAL A 117 -8.30 17.80 -3.99
CA VAL A 117 -8.89 18.21 -2.72
C VAL A 117 -8.97 17.03 -1.74
N PHE A 118 -9.36 15.84 -2.23
CA PHE A 118 -9.37 14.60 -1.46
C PHE A 118 -7.96 14.26 -0.94
N GLY A 119 -6.93 14.42 -1.77
CA GLY A 119 -5.53 14.18 -1.41
C GLY A 119 -5.04 15.06 -0.26
N PHE A 120 -5.57 16.28 -0.07
CA PHE A 120 -5.21 17.11 1.08
C PHE A 120 -5.56 16.47 2.43
N GLY A 121 -6.59 15.63 2.48
CA GLY A 121 -7.00 14.93 3.70
C GLY A 121 -6.45 13.49 3.81
N GLY A 122 -6.21 12.81 2.69
CA GLY A 122 -6.03 11.37 2.57
C GLY A 122 -5.08 10.75 3.60
N GLU A 123 -3.78 10.81 3.36
CA GLU A 123 -2.77 10.23 4.26
C GLU A 123 -2.66 11.00 5.58
N SER A 124 -2.87 12.32 5.54
CA SER A 124 -2.80 13.18 6.74
C SER A 124 -3.87 12.84 7.78
N LEU A 125 -5.04 12.33 7.37
CA LEU A 125 -6.07 11.82 8.28
C LEU A 125 -5.55 10.62 9.08
N GLY A 126 -4.83 9.70 8.42
CA GLY A 126 -4.20 8.56 9.06
C GLY A 126 -3.16 8.97 10.11
N VAL A 127 -2.36 10.00 9.82
CA VAL A 127 -1.39 10.58 10.77
C VAL A 127 -2.10 11.13 12.02
N ALA A 128 -3.14 11.94 11.85
CA ALA A 128 -3.90 12.51 12.96
C ALA A 128 -4.61 11.42 13.78
N GLN A 129 -5.18 10.42 13.11
CA GLN A 129 -5.85 9.28 13.74
C GLN A 129 -4.86 8.39 14.50
N GLY A 130 -3.70 8.06 13.88
CA GLY A 130 -2.64 7.29 14.54
C GLY A 130 -2.11 7.98 15.79
N THR A 131 -1.94 9.32 15.75
CA THR A 131 -1.54 10.14 16.90
C THR A 131 -2.58 10.08 18.02
N LEU A 132 -3.88 10.19 17.68
CA LEU A 132 -4.96 10.05 18.66
C LEU A 132 -4.95 8.66 19.29
N VAL A 133 -4.89 7.59 18.50
CA VAL A 133 -4.85 6.21 19.01
C VAL A 133 -3.61 6.01 19.89
N ALA A 134 -2.46 6.52 19.48
CA ALA A 134 -1.24 6.43 20.27
C ALA A 134 -1.37 7.12 21.64
N SER A 135 -2.02 8.27 21.72
CA SER A 135 -2.24 8.98 23.00
C SER A 135 -3.09 8.18 23.98
N TRP A 136 -4.06 7.39 23.49
CA TRP A 136 -4.95 6.58 24.31
C TRP A 136 -4.39 5.20 24.68
N PHE A 137 -3.47 4.64 23.86
CA PHE A 137 -3.01 3.26 23.96
C PHE A 137 -1.50 3.10 24.17
N LYS A 138 -0.69 4.18 24.19
CA LYS A 138 0.78 4.14 24.23
C LYS A 138 1.35 3.20 25.31
N ASN A 139 0.74 3.15 26.46
CA ASN A 139 1.22 2.34 27.60
C ASN A 139 0.52 0.99 27.74
N SER A 140 -0.42 0.67 26.85
CA SER A 140 -1.25 -0.52 26.95
C SER A 140 -1.92 -0.83 25.62
N GLU A 141 -1.62 -1.97 25.02
CA GLU A 141 -2.32 -2.53 23.86
C GLU A 141 -2.28 -1.64 22.58
N LEU A 142 -1.21 -0.84 22.41
CA LEU A 142 -1.08 0.07 21.26
C LEU A 142 -1.00 -0.72 19.94
N ALA A 143 -0.21 -1.80 19.88
CA ALA A 143 -0.05 -2.58 18.67
C ALA A 143 -1.36 -3.32 18.30
N LEU A 144 -2.11 -3.80 19.31
CA LEU A 144 -3.44 -4.36 19.10
C LEU A 144 -4.41 -3.30 18.54
N ALA A 145 -4.43 -2.10 19.12
CA ALA A 145 -5.31 -1.02 18.68
C ALA A 145 -5.02 -0.60 17.22
N LEU A 146 -3.75 -0.43 16.87
CA LEU A 146 -3.33 -0.11 15.49
C LEU A 146 -3.57 -1.28 14.53
N GLY A 147 -3.42 -2.53 14.99
CA GLY A 147 -3.76 -3.73 14.21
C GLY A 147 -5.25 -3.81 13.88
N ILE A 148 -6.12 -3.57 14.86
CA ILE A 148 -7.59 -3.49 14.65
C ILE A 148 -7.92 -2.35 13.68
N ASN A 149 -7.30 -1.19 13.87
CA ASN A 149 -7.50 -0.05 12.99
C ASN A 149 -7.17 -0.37 11.54
N LEU A 150 -6.02 -0.98 11.30
CA LEU A 150 -5.58 -1.38 9.97
C LEU A 150 -6.54 -2.40 9.32
N SER A 151 -7.02 -3.39 10.10
CA SER A 151 -7.98 -4.37 9.61
C SER A 151 -9.30 -3.73 9.20
N VAL A 152 -9.85 -2.85 10.04
CA VAL A 152 -11.12 -2.16 9.74
C VAL A 152 -10.97 -1.19 8.57
N ALA A 153 -9.85 -0.50 8.47
CA ALA A 153 -9.55 0.38 7.33
C ALA A 153 -9.62 -0.40 6.00
N ARG A 154 -9.01 -1.59 5.95
CA ARG A 154 -9.04 -2.46 4.76
C ARG A 154 -10.44 -2.98 4.42
N LEU A 155 -11.32 -3.15 5.41
CA LEU A 155 -12.73 -3.46 5.14
C LEU A 155 -13.41 -2.36 4.33
N GLY A 156 -12.99 -1.10 4.47
CA GLY A 156 -13.46 0.00 3.63
C GLY A 156 -13.23 -0.27 2.13
N SER A 157 -12.02 -0.69 1.76
CA SER A 157 -11.68 -1.08 0.38
C SER A 157 -12.46 -2.29 -0.09
N VAL A 158 -12.60 -3.32 0.76
CA VAL A 158 -13.37 -4.53 0.43
C VAL A 158 -14.84 -4.18 0.18
N ILE A 159 -15.45 -3.39 1.07
CA ILE A 159 -16.85 -2.95 0.92
C ILE A 159 -17.01 -2.16 -0.39
N ASN A 160 -16.06 -1.30 -0.72
CA ASN A 160 -16.08 -0.56 -1.99
C ASN A 160 -16.05 -1.50 -3.20
N ASN A 161 -15.13 -2.45 -3.22
CA ASN A 161 -14.93 -3.34 -4.37
C ASN A 161 -16.15 -4.22 -4.64
N GLU A 162 -16.89 -4.59 -3.59
CA GLU A 162 -18.13 -5.38 -3.72
C GLU A 162 -19.36 -4.48 -4.00
N LEU A 163 -19.50 -3.38 -3.25
CA LEU A 163 -20.72 -2.57 -3.27
C LEU A 163 -20.78 -1.61 -4.47
N SER A 164 -19.65 -0.93 -4.80
CA SER A 164 -19.67 0.12 -5.81
C SER A 164 -20.04 -0.38 -7.21
N PRO A 165 -19.50 -1.52 -7.72
CA PRO A 165 -19.92 -2.07 -9.01
C PRO A 165 -21.39 -2.49 -9.04
N VAL A 166 -21.89 -3.09 -7.95
CA VAL A 166 -23.29 -3.51 -7.83
C VAL A 166 -24.23 -2.31 -7.91
N VAL A 167 -23.94 -1.24 -7.17
CA VAL A 167 -24.73 0.01 -7.22
C VAL A 167 -24.66 0.65 -8.61
N ALA A 168 -23.48 0.65 -9.23
CA ALA A 168 -23.30 1.22 -10.57
C ALA A 168 -24.11 0.45 -11.63
N GLN A 169 -24.17 -0.88 -11.53
CA GLN A 169 -24.98 -1.72 -12.41
C GLN A 169 -26.49 -1.56 -12.17
N ALA A 170 -26.89 -1.46 -10.90
CA ALA A 170 -28.30 -1.33 -10.53
C ALA A 170 -28.91 0.06 -10.82
N SER A 171 -28.07 1.10 -10.86
CA SER A 171 -28.52 2.49 -11.03
C SER A 171 -27.63 3.26 -12.00
N SER A 172 -26.49 3.80 -11.52
CA SER A 172 -25.52 4.51 -12.35
C SER A 172 -24.18 4.63 -11.62
N VAL A 173 -23.12 4.89 -12.39
CA VAL A 173 -21.77 5.18 -11.84
C VAL A 173 -21.80 6.39 -10.93
N SER A 174 -22.53 7.43 -11.30
CA SER A 174 -22.71 8.63 -10.49
C SER A 174 -23.33 8.28 -9.12
N THR A 175 -24.36 7.44 -9.08
CA THR A 175 -24.99 6.98 -7.82
C THR A 175 -23.99 6.24 -6.93
N ALA A 176 -23.15 5.38 -7.51
CA ALA A 176 -22.12 4.66 -6.76
C ALA A 176 -21.09 5.63 -6.11
N LEU A 177 -20.72 6.70 -6.80
CA LEU A 177 -19.83 7.74 -6.24
C LEU A 177 -20.52 8.57 -5.15
N TRP A 178 -21.84 8.81 -5.25
CA TRP A 178 -22.59 9.47 -4.17
C TRP A 178 -22.74 8.58 -2.92
N VAL A 179 -22.77 7.25 -3.07
CA VAL A 179 -22.63 6.33 -1.92
C VAL A 179 -21.31 6.56 -1.21
N GLY A 180 -20.23 6.79 -1.95
CA GLY A 180 -18.93 7.20 -1.38
C GLY A 180 -19.02 8.50 -0.56
N VAL A 181 -19.80 9.49 -1.03
CA VAL A 181 -20.05 10.73 -0.27
C VAL A 181 -20.75 10.42 1.06
N ILE A 182 -21.76 9.54 1.06
CA ILE A 182 -22.46 9.11 2.29
C ILE A 182 -21.49 8.43 3.26
N MET A 183 -20.58 7.57 2.76
CA MET A 183 -19.56 6.93 3.59
C MET A 183 -18.59 7.94 4.21
N CYS A 184 -18.14 8.95 3.44
CA CYS A 184 -17.31 10.03 3.97
C CYS A 184 -18.05 10.92 4.97
N LEU A 185 -19.33 11.17 4.74
CA LEU A 185 -20.18 11.93 5.68
C LEU A 185 -20.32 11.19 7.01
N ALA A 186 -20.58 9.88 6.98
CA ALA A 186 -20.62 9.04 8.17
C ALA A 186 -19.27 9.04 8.91
N SER A 187 -18.16 8.95 8.20
CA SER A 187 -16.81 9.07 8.77
C SER A 187 -16.57 10.43 9.43
N THR A 188 -16.93 11.53 8.78
CA THR A 188 -16.81 12.89 9.35
C THR A 188 -17.70 13.06 10.59
N PHE A 189 -18.88 12.44 10.59
CA PHE A 189 -19.77 12.45 11.77
C PHE A 189 -19.13 11.74 12.97
N THR A 190 -18.40 10.65 12.77
CA THR A 190 -17.68 9.99 13.89
C THR A 190 -16.61 10.89 14.51
N VAL A 191 -15.97 11.77 13.73
CA VAL A 191 -15.04 12.77 14.29
C VAL A 191 -15.75 13.70 15.26
N LEU A 192 -16.95 14.18 14.91
CA LEU A 192 -17.74 15.04 15.79
C LEU A 192 -18.12 14.34 17.10
N LEU A 193 -18.24 13.02 17.11
CA LEU A 193 -18.47 12.22 18.32
C LEU A 193 -17.20 12.03 19.15
N VAL A 194 -16.03 11.83 18.49
CA VAL A 194 -14.74 11.64 19.17
C VAL A 194 -14.27 12.90 19.89
N ILE A 195 -14.44 14.09 19.29
CA ILE A 195 -13.96 15.36 19.83
C ILE A 195 -14.43 15.63 21.28
N PRO A 196 -15.73 15.56 21.63
CA PRO A 196 -16.17 15.82 23.00
C PRO A 196 -15.70 14.75 23.98
N ILE A 197 -15.57 13.50 23.56
CA ILE A 197 -15.09 12.40 24.40
C ILE A 197 -13.64 12.63 24.79
N ASP A 198 -12.79 12.89 23.81
CA ASP A 198 -11.36 13.14 24.02
C ASP A 198 -11.11 14.43 24.82
N LYS A 199 -11.89 15.50 24.56
CA LYS A 199 -11.81 16.75 25.32
C LYS A 199 -12.19 16.58 26.81
N ARG A 200 -13.17 15.70 27.09
CA ARG A 200 -13.55 15.38 28.50
C ARG A 200 -12.45 14.60 29.19
N ALA A 201 -11.86 13.61 28.53
CA ALA A 201 -10.76 12.81 29.06
C ALA A 201 -9.53 13.68 29.37
N GLU A 202 -9.15 14.58 28.46
CA GLU A 202 -8.05 15.53 28.71
C GLU A 202 -8.30 16.44 29.91
N LYS A 203 -9.54 16.95 30.07
CA LYS A 203 -9.89 17.76 31.24
C LYS A 203 -9.77 16.98 32.54
N MET A 204 -10.22 15.72 32.57
CA MET A 204 -10.10 14.86 33.75
C MET A 204 -8.64 14.54 34.08
N ALA A 205 -7.82 14.27 33.06
CA ALA A 205 -6.39 14.03 33.23
C ALA A 205 -5.67 15.26 33.81
N LYS A 206 -5.96 16.47 33.30
CA LYS A 206 -5.39 17.73 33.83
C LYS A 206 -5.85 18.06 35.26
N GLN A 207 -7.05 17.66 35.65
CA GLN A 207 -7.54 17.81 37.03
C GLN A 207 -6.81 16.87 38.02
N ASN A 208 -6.38 15.70 37.55
CA ASN A 208 -5.66 14.72 38.37
C ASN A 208 -4.15 15.02 38.47
N GLN A 209 -3.59 15.75 37.52
CA GLN A 209 -2.21 16.28 37.56
C GLN A 209 -2.25 17.71 38.15
N LYS A 210 -2.22 17.81 39.47
CA LYS A 210 -1.90 19.08 40.15
C LYS A 210 -0.41 19.36 39.91
N GLU A 211 -0.14 20.52 39.28
CA GLU A 211 1.12 21.24 39.25
C GLU A 211 2.25 20.64 38.43
N GLY A 212 2.49 21.24 37.28
CA GLY A 212 3.63 21.04 36.38
C GLY A 212 3.33 21.60 34.99
N MET A 213 2.79 22.84 34.92
CA MET A 213 2.67 23.54 33.64
C MET A 213 4.06 24.00 33.19
N ALA A 214 4.81 23.12 32.52
CA ALA A 214 5.81 23.58 31.56
C ALA A 214 5.06 24.29 30.42
N ALA A 215 5.46 25.52 30.11
CA ALA A 215 4.95 26.28 28.98
C ALA A 215 5.06 25.41 27.71
N ALA A 216 3.99 25.37 26.89
CA ALA A 216 4.00 24.65 25.64
C ALA A 216 5.14 25.22 24.77
N GLU A 217 6.24 24.49 24.66
CA GLU A 217 7.33 24.83 23.74
C GLU A 217 6.78 24.83 22.32
N SER A 218 7.16 25.84 21.55
CA SER A 218 6.77 25.95 20.15
C SER A 218 7.43 24.83 19.35
N ILE A 219 6.63 24.01 18.67
CA ILE A 219 7.11 22.92 17.82
C ILE A 219 7.55 23.50 16.49
N HIS A 220 8.82 23.26 16.11
CA HIS A 220 9.42 23.72 14.87
C HIS A 220 9.73 22.54 13.94
N PHE A 221 9.64 22.75 12.63
CA PHE A 221 10.00 21.74 11.61
C PHE A 221 11.46 21.26 11.72
N SER A 222 12.34 22.08 12.28
CA SER A 222 13.74 21.73 12.53
C SER A 222 13.94 20.64 13.57
N ASP A 223 12.96 20.40 14.43
CA ASP A 223 13.06 19.49 15.57
C ASP A 223 13.23 18.02 15.14
N VAL A 224 12.74 17.70 13.93
CA VAL A 224 12.92 16.38 13.31
C VAL A 224 14.42 16.00 13.17
N LYS A 225 15.30 16.97 12.94
CA LYS A 225 16.76 16.72 12.84
C LYS A 225 17.37 16.19 14.14
N HIS A 226 16.72 16.45 15.26
CA HIS A 226 17.17 16.05 16.59
C HIS A 226 16.57 14.70 17.04
N PHE A 227 15.80 14.03 16.18
CA PHE A 227 15.27 12.71 16.50
C PHE A 227 16.40 11.68 16.66
N ARG A 228 16.20 10.74 17.58
CA ARG A 228 17.17 9.69 17.91
C ARG A 228 17.51 8.82 16.68
N PRO A 229 18.74 8.26 16.60
CA PRO A 229 19.11 7.37 15.48
C PRO A 229 18.12 6.20 15.25
N ALA A 230 17.52 5.67 16.32
CA ALA A 230 16.51 4.63 16.22
C ALA A 230 15.27 5.05 15.37
N PHE A 231 14.87 6.33 15.42
CA PHE A 231 13.80 6.86 14.57
C PHE A 231 14.17 6.79 13.08
N TRP A 232 15.38 7.22 12.74
CA TRP A 232 15.84 7.24 11.34
C TRP A 232 16.02 5.83 10.78
N LEU A 233 16.46 4.87 11.61
CA LEU A 233 16.53 3.47 11.22
C LEU A 233 15.15 2.86 11.04
N LEU A 234 14.15 3.21 11.87
CA LEU A 234 12.75 2.82 11.66
C LEU A 234 12.18 3.42 10.38
N ALA A 235 12.45 4.69 10.10
CA ALA A 235 12.03 5.37 8.87
C ALA A 235 12.67 4.73 7.63
N LEU A 236 13.97 4.41 7.69
CA LEU A 236 14.66 3.71 6.61
C LEU A 236 14.17 2.27 6.43
N SER A 237 13.89 1.55 7.52
CA SER A 237 13.26 0.22 7.46
C SER A 237 11.88 0.29 6.83
N CYS A 238 11.08 1.30 7.18
CA CYS A 238 9.78 1.58 6.55
C CYS A 238 9.93 1.78 5.04
N LEU A 239 10.84 2.65 4.64
CA LEU A 239 11.12 2.96 3.24
C LEU A 239 11.43 1.69 2.43
N VAL A 240 12.36 0.87 2.91
CA VAL A 240 12.85 -0.30 2.17
C VAL A 240 11.81 -1.41 2.13
N VAL A 241 11.14 -1.71 3.24
CA VAL A 241 10.14 -2.79 3.31
C VAL A 241 8.89 -2.44 2.50
N TYR A 242 8.37 -1.22 2.63
CA TYR A 242 7.25 -0.79 1.79
C TYR A 242 7.67 -0.58 0.34
N GLY A 243 8.92 -0.18 0.10
CA GLY A 243 9.53 -0.11 -1.23
C GLY A 243 9.66 -1.48 -1.91
N CYS A 244 9.70 -2.56 -1.15
CA CYS A 244 9.60 -3.93 -1.66
C CYS A 244 8.14 -4.33 -1.93
N VAL A 245 7.26 -4.17 -0.93
CA VAL A 245 5.87 -4.69 -0.97
C VAL A 245 4.99 -3.94 -1.98
N ILE A 246 5.06 -2.59 -2.01
CA ILE A 246 4.14 -1.78 -2.82
C ILE A 246 4.43 -1.91 -4.31
N PRO A 247 5.68 -1.75 -4.80
CA PRO A 247 5.97 -1.94 -6.22
C PRO A 247 5.72 -3.38 -6.69
N PHE A 248 5.98 -4.39 -5.86
CA PHE A 248 5.59 -5.75 -6.17
C PHE A 248 4.08 -5.86 -6.41
N ASN A 249 3.25 -5.34 -5.50
CA ASN A 249 1.79 -5.38 -5.67
C ASN A 249 1.32 -4.69 -6.97
N ASN A 250 2.03 -3.67 -7.43
CA ASN A 250 1.71 -2.98 -8.68
C ASN A 250 1.97 -3.83 -9.94
N VAL A 251 2.99 -4.69 -9.89
CA VAL A 251 3.38 -5.54 -11.04
C VAL A 251 2.99 -7.01 -10.85
N ALA A 252 2.51 -7.40 -9.66
CA ALA A 252 2.26 -8.78 -9.29
C ALA A 252 1.32 -9.52 -10.25
N SER A 253 0.29 -8.85 -10.80
CA SER A 253 -0.60 -9.48 -11.78
C SER A 253 0.15 -9.92 -13.02
N SER A 254 0.95 -9.02 -13.61
CA SER A 254 1.74 -9.31 -14.80
C SER A 254 2.83 -10.34 -14.51
N LEU A 255 3.50 -10.22 -13.37
CA LEU A 255 4.55 -11.14 -12.93
C LEU A 255 4.00 -12.57 -12.70
N LEU A 256 2.88 -12.70 -11.99
CA LEU A 256 2.24 -14.00 -11.76
C LEU A 256 1.64 -14.57 -13.06
N MET A 257 1.17 -13.71 -13.96
CA MET A 257 0.75 -14.12 -15.29
C MET A 257 1.91 -14.75 -16.04
N GLU A 258 3.06 -14.07 -16.12
CA GLU A 258 4.28 -14.57 -16.79
C GLU A 258 4.78 -15.87 -16.15
N ARG A 259 4.76 -15.95 -14.82
CA ARG A 259 5.30 -17.08 -14.08
C ARG A 259 4.44 -18.35 -14.18
N ASP A 260 3.10 -18.22 -13.99
CA ASP A 260 2.23 -19.36 -13.76
C ASP A 260 1.09 -19.52 -14.77
N PHE A 261 0.56 -18.42 -15.37
CA PHE A 261 -0.70 -18.47 -16.09
C PHE A 261 -0.59 -18.21 -17.59
N PHE A 262 0.49 -17.54 -18.04
CA PHE A 262 0.71 -17.22 -19.43
C PHE A 262 2.20 -17.37 -19.78
N LYS A 263 2.79 -18.48 -19.36
CA LYS A 263 4.20 -18.78 -19.57
C LYS A 263 4.43 -19.12 -21.03
N GLU A 264 5.28 -18.35 -21.70
CA GLU A 264 5.67 -18.67 -23.08
C GLU A 264 6.48 -19.96 -23.15
N PRO A 265 6.29 -20.76 -24.21
CA PRO A 265 7.07 -21.97 -24.38
C PRO A 265 8.56 -21.61 -24.55
N PRO A 266 9.49 -22.41 -23.98
CA PRO A 266 10.91 -22.24 -24.23
C PRO A 266 11.22 -22.31 -25.74
N GLU A 267 12.31 -21.67 -26.17
CA GLU A 267 12.65 -21.59 -27.58
C GLU A 267 12.81 -22.97 -28.25
N LEU A 268 13.29 -23.97 -27.50
CA LEU A 268 13.34 -25.37 -27.91
C LEU A 268 11.95 -25.94 -28.21
N CYS A 269 10.93 -25.57 -27.45
CA CYS A 269 9.56 -26.03 -27.63
C CYS A 269 8.81 -25.26 -28.74
N ARG A 270 9.25 -24.05 -29.07
CA ARG A 270 8.70 -23.28 -30.20
C ARG A 270 8.94 -24.00 -31.53
N ARG A 271 9.99 -24.81 -31.63
CA ARG A 271 10.29 -25.63 -32.81
C ARG A 271 9.44 -26.89 -32.92
N CYS A 272 8.77 -27.30 -31.85
CA CYS A 272 7.88 -28.47 -31.88
C CYS A 272 6.66 -28.28 -32.80
N GLY A 273 6.34 -27.07 -33.20
CA GLY A 273 5.26 -26.72 -34.13
C GLY A 273 5.72 -26.44 -35.56
N GLU A 274 6.91 -26.86 -35.97
CA GLU A 274 7.38 -26.78 -37.36
C GLU A 274 6.58 -27.71 -38.28
N GLY A 275 5.51 -27.22 -38.71
CA GLY A 275 4.69 -27.75 -39.77
C GLY A 275 3.46 -26.90 -39.86
N LEU A 276 3.37 -26.14 -40.93
CA LEU A 276 2.19 -25.45 -41.42
C LEU A 276 1.06 -25.30 -40.37
N TYR A 277 1.12 -24.25 -39.54
CA TYR A 277 -0.06 -23.78 -38.81
C TYR A 277 -0.70 -24.76 -37.82
N ASN A 278 0.07 -25.66 -37.21
CA ASN A 278 -0.40 -26.48 -36.12
C ASN A 278 -0.64 -25.56 -34.90
N TYR A 279 -1.91 -25.29 -34.59
CA TYR A 279 -2.37 -24.49 -33.47
C TYR A 279 -2.06 -25.10 -32.10
N GLU A 280 -1.57 -26.34 -32.06
CA GLU A 280 -1.18 -27.05 -30.87
C GLU A 280 0.32 -27.33 -30.88
N ILE A 281 1.06 -26.60 -30.05
CA ILE A 281 2.45 -26.98 -29.74
C ILE A 281 2.37 -28.17 -28.78
N ASP A 282 2.39 -29.39 -29.31
CA ASP A 282 2.60 -30.58 -28.50
C ASP A 282 4.08 -30.90 -28.40
N CYS A 283 4.70 -30.39 -27.33
CA CYS A 283 6.11 -30.64 -27.07
C CYS A 283 6.40 -32.03 -26.50
N ARG A 284 5.41 -32.89 -26.29
CA ARG A 284 5.59 -34.18 -25.62
C ARG A 284 6.29 -35.22 -26.50
N GLU A 285 6.12 -35.13 -27.81
CA GLU A 285 6.59 -36.19 -28.71
C GLU A 285 7.78 -35.80 -29.62
N ILE A 286 8.11 -34.53 -29.77
CA ILE A 286 8.91 -34.04 -30.89
C ILE A 286 10.33 -33.59 -30.51
N THR A 287 10.58 -33.13 -29.28
CA THR A 287 11.92 -32.63 -28.92
C THR A 287 12.36 -33.11 -27.53
N PRO A 288 13.44 -33.91 -27.43
CA PRO A 288 14.02 -34.29 -26.14
C PRO A 288 14.50 -33.03 -25.39
N GLY A 289 14.02 -32.82 -24.19
CA GLY A 289 14.38 -31.66 -23.34
C GLY A 289 13.32 -30.57 -23.26
N CYS A 290 12.19 -30.67 -23.96
CA CYS A 290 11.05 -29.79 -23.79
C CYS A 290 10.38 -30.04 -22.43
N PRO A 291 10.16 -29.01 -21.58
CA PRO A 291 9.46 -29.20 -20.34
C PRO A 291 7.99 -29.54 -20.56
N SER A 292 7.35 -30.12 -19.55
CA SER A 292 5.91 -30.42 -19.60
C SER A 292 5.09 -29.15 -19.78
N VAL A 293 4.03 -29.25 -20.59
CA VAL A 293 3.06 -28.17 -20.78
C VAL A 293 2.49 -27.75 -19.42
N PRO A 294 2.46 -26.45 -19.08
CA PRO A 294 1.90 -25.99 -17.81
C PRO A 294 0.38 -26.28 -17.73
N PRO A 295 -0.20 -26.31 -16.51
CA PRO A 295 -1.62 -26.66 -16.32
C PRO A 295 -2.62 -25.80 -17.13
N TYR A 296 -2.22 -24.59 -17.51
CA TYR A 296 -3.05 -23.65 -18.29
C TYR A 296 -2.75 -23.70 -19.80
N GLY A 297 -1.88 -24.61 -20.24
CA GLY A 297 -1.43 -24.69 -21.61
C GLY A 297 -0.38 -23.65 -22.00
N TRP A 298 0.21 -23.83 -23.19
CA TRP A 298 1.07 -22.81 -23.79
C TRP A 298 0.20 -21.79 -24.54
N PRO A 299 0.60 -20.50 -24.61
CA PRO A 299 -0.01 -19.56 -25.55
C PRO A 299 0.11 -20.12 -26.97
N LEU A 300 -0.93 -19.89 -27.75
CA LEU A 300 -0.97 -20.38 -29.14
C LEU A 300 0.20 -19.79 -29.95
N PRO A 301 0.76 -20.56 -30.87
CA PRO A 301 1.74 -20.04 -31.82
C PRO A 301 1.12 -18.94 -32.67
N LEU A 302 1.87 -17.85 -32.84
CA LEU A 302 1.39 -16.68 -33.56
C LEU A 302 1.55 -16.92 -35.06
N LEU A 303 0.52 -16.51 -35.82
CA LEU A 303 0.54 -16.53 -37.25
C LEU A 303 1.38 -15.36 -37.81
N SER A 304 1.89 -15.55 -39.01
CA SER A 304 2.66 -14.50 -39.71
C SER A 304 1.79 -13.29 -40.03
N ALA A 305 2.37 -12.08 -39.87
CA ALA A 305 1.76 -10.84 -40.33
C ALA A 305 1.45 -10.83 -41.83
N ASN A 306 2.08 -11.70 -42.62
CA ASN A 306 1.85 -11.80 -44.07
C ASN A 306 0.76 -12.83 -44.43
N CYS A 307 0.11 -13.45 -43.45
CA CYS A 307 -1.05 -14.31 -43.71
C CYS A 307 -2.27 -13.46 -44.03
N THR A 308 -2.89 -13.70 -45.16
CA THR A 308 -4.19 -13.10 -45.52
C THR A 308 -5.27 -14.16 -45.42
N ILE A 309 -6.42 -13.77 -44.87
CA ILE A 309 -7.60 -14.60 -44.83
C ILE A 309 -8.28 -14.49 -46.16
N ILE A 310 -8.52 -15.64 -46.82
CA ILE A 310 -9.29 -15.74 -48.06
C ILE A 310 -10.68 -16.23 -47.65
N GLU A 311 -11.72 -15.55 -48.10
CA GLU A 311 -13.09 -16.06 -47.93
C GLU A 311 -13.32 -17.29 -48.83
N PRO A 312 -13.91 -18.37 -48.29
CA PRO A 312 -14.44 -18.52 -46.94
C PRO A 312 -13.36 -18.61 -45.87
N LEU A 313 -13.72 -18.20 -44.67
CA LEU A 313 -12.87 -18.00 -43.47
C LEU A 313 -11.91 -19.14 -43.08
N ASP A 314 -12.07 -20.32 -43.68
CA ASP A 314 -11.28 -21.54 -43.39
C ASP A 314 -10.02 -21.68 -44.24
N GLN A 315 -9.76 -20.74 -45.17
CA GLN A 315 -8.58 -20.79 -46.02
C GLN A 315 -7.61 -19.65 -45.72
N TRP A 316 -6.40 -20.00 -45.43
CA TRP A 316 -5.30 -19.09 -45.12
C TRP A 316 -4.28 -19.08 -46.24
N ASN A 317 -3.90 -17.92 -46.73
CA ASN A 317 -2.81 -17.77 -47.67
C ASN A 317 -1.64 -17.08 -46.97
N CYS A 318 -0.60 -17.86 -46.67
CA CYS A 318 0.61 -17.37 -46.02
C CYS A 318 1.81 -17.61 -46.94
N SER A 319 2.76 -16.70 -46.95
CA SER A 319 4.02 -16.88 -47.67
C SER A 319 4.84 -18.01 -47.06
N THR A 320 5.69 -18.65 -47.86
CA THR A 320 6.45 -19.85 -47.49
C THR A 320 7.51 -19.65 -46.39
N SER A 321 7.81 -18.40 -46.01
CA SER A 321 8.76 -18.08 -44.92
C SER A 321 8.33 -16.76 -44.28
N PRO A 322 7.16 -16.71 -43.62
CA PRO A 322 6.68 -15.47 -43.07
C PRO A 322 7.35 -15.13 -41.72
N PRO A 323 7.63 -13.86 -41.43
CA PRO A 323 7.96 -13.48 -40.07
C PRO A 323 6.77 -13.75 -39.16
N LEU A 324 7.01 -14.45 -38.05
CA LEU A 324 5.98 -14.70 -37.03
C LEU A 324 5.54 -13.38 -36.40
N ILE A 325 4.25 -13.26 -36.09
CA ILE A 325 3.77 -12.21 -35.23
C ILE A 325 4.25 -12.53 -33.81
N LEU A 326 5.07 -11.67 -33.26
CA LEU A 326 5.55 -11.82 -31.89
C LEU A 326 4.46 -11.39 -30.90
N GLY A 327 4.37 -12.05 -29.74
CA GLY A 327 3.42 -11.73 -28.67
C GLY A 327 3.46 -10.26 -28.26
N ASP A 328 4.63 -9.67 -28.28
CA ASP A 328 4.87 -8.27 -27.89
C ASP A 328 4.25 -7.25 -28.86
N THR A 329 3.99 -7.66 -30.11
CA THR A 329 3.35 -6.80 -31.12
C THR A 329 1.83 -6.84 -31.06
N ILE A 330 1.23 -7.80 -30.32
CA ILE A 330 -0.22 -7.95 -30.22
C ILE A 330 -0.77 -7.04 -29.14
N ASN A 331 -1.57 -6.06 -29.55
CA ASN A 331 -2.30 -5.20 -28.63
C ASN A 331 -3.72 -5.74 -28.41
N CYS A 332 -3.90 -6.60 -27.41
CA CYS A 332 -5.22 -7.16 -27.07
C CYS A 332 -6.22 -6.12 -26.51
N ASP A 333 -5.83 -4.87 -26.31
CA ASP A 333 -6.72 -3.78 -25.98
C ASP A 333 -7.36 -3.14 -27.23
N ASP A 334 -6.79 -3.37 -28.41
CA ASP A 334 -7.33 -2.94 -29.69
C ASP A 334 -8.35 -3.97 -30.20
N GLU A 335 -9.54 -3.51 -30.58
CA GLU A 335 -10.62 -4.38 -31.07
C GLU A 335 -10.21 -5.19 -32.32
N ALA A 336 -9.39 -4.61 -33.21
CA ALA A 336 -8.91 -5.30 -34.40
C ALA A 336 -8.03 -6.52 -34.06
N TRP A 337 -7.22 -6.44 -33.00
CA TRP A 337 -6.44 -7.56 -32.49
C TRP A 337 -7.30 -8.51 -31.64
N LYS A 338 -8.18 -7.97 -30.80
CA LYS A 338 -9.02 -8.72 -29.87
C LYS A 338 -10.05 -9.61 -30.59
N LEU A 339 -10.62 -9.11 -31.67
CA LEU A 339 -11.62 -9.81 -32.49
C LEU A 339 -11.02 -10.32 -33.80
N GLY A 340 -9.73 -10.10 -34.02
CA GLY A 340 -9.02 -10.53 -35.21
C GLY A 340 -8.96 -12.06 -35.27
N PRO A 341 -9.23 -12.66 -36.45
CA PRO A 341 -9.32 -14.12 -36.61
C PRO A 341 -8.01 -14.84 -36.30
N LEU A 342 -6.87 -14.14 -36.31
CA LEU A 342 -5.55 -14.68 -36.00
C LEU A 342 -5.16 -14.53 -34.52
N THR A 343 -5.77 -13.59 -33.81
CA THR A 343 -5.33 -13.17 -32.46
C THR A 343 -6.42 -13.25 -31.41
N GLU A 344 -7.68 -13.51 -31.83
CA GLU A 344 -8.82 -13.63 -30.92
C GLU A 344 -8.56 -14.64 -29.80
N LEU A 345 -8.12 -15.84 -30.15
CA LEU A 345 -7.86 -16.91 -29.18
C LEU A 345 -6.67 -16.58 -28.27
N TYR A 346 -5.62 -15.96 -28.82
CA TYR A 346 -4.47 -15.46 -28.03
C TYR A 346 -4.93 -14.41 -27.02
N CYS A 347 -5.69 -13.41 -27.45
CA CYS A 347 -6.19 -12.34 -26.60
C CYS A 347 -7.21 -12.85 -25.55
N ALA A 348 -8.06 -13.78 -25.91
CA ALA A 348 -8.97 -14.43 -24.95
C ALA A 348 -8.18 -15.19 -23.87
N THR A 349 -7.17 -15.98 -24.27
CA THR A 349 -6.28 -16.70 -23.34
C THR A 349 -5.51 -15.75 -22.44
N LYS A 350 -4.97 -14.65 -22.98
CA LYS A 350 -4.24 -13.64 -22.22
C LYS A 350 -5.15 -12.95 -21.20
N THR A 351 -6.39 -12.65 -21.58
CA THR A 351 -7.38 -12.03 -20.71
C THR A 351 -7.77 -12.97 -19.56
N ASP A 352 -8.02 -14.25 -19.85
CA ASP A 352 -8.32 -15.28 -18.85
C ASP A 352 -7.14 -15.48 -17.88
N ALA A 353 -5.93 -15.53 -18.41
CA ALA A 353 -4.70 -15.62 -17.61
C ALA A 353 -4.54 -14.40 -16.69
N ALA A 354 -4.77 -13.19 -17.18
CA ALA A 354 -4.71 -11.97 -16.39
C ALA A 354 -5.75 -11.97 -15.25
N GLN A 355 -6.96 -12.46 -15.52
CA GLN A 355 -7.99 -12.60 -14.49
C GLN A 355 -7.60 -13.65 -13.43
N LYS A 356 -7.06 -14.79 -13.85
CA LYS A 356 -6.56 -15.84 -12.95
C LYS A 356 -5.37 -15.38 -12.12
N ALA A 357 -4.49 -14.54 -12.67
CA ALA A 357 -3.37 -13.95 -11.95
C ALA A 357 -3.80 -12.89 -10.93
N ALA A 358 -4.87 -12.15 -11.19
CA ALA A 358 -5.36 -11.10 -10.30
C ALA A 358 -5.96 -11.66 -8.99
N THR A 359 -6.63 -12.80 -9.05
CA THR A 359 -7.31 -13.41 -7.88
C THR A 359 -6.34 -13.71 -6.73
N PRO A 360 -5.18 -14.38 -6.92
CA PRO A 360 -4.23 -14.66 -5.85
C PRO A 360 -3.62 -13.42 -5.21
N MET A 361 -3.59 -12.27 -5.89
CA MET A 361 -3.06 -11.02 -5.34
C MET A 361 -3.85 -10.51 -4.13
N SER A 362 -5.08 -10.95 -3.95
CA SER A 362 -5.89 -10.63 -2.76
C SER A 362 -5.40 -11.34 -1.48
N ILE A 363 -4.67 -12.45 -1.62
CA ILE A 363 -4.24 -13.30 -0.51
C ILE A 363 -3.42 -12.54 0.54
N PRO A 364 -2.36 -11.77 0.20
CA PRO A 364 -1.59 -11.03 1.18
C PRO A 364 -2.44 -10.02 1.97
N TYR A 365 -3.41 -9.39 1.31
CA TYR A 365 -4.31 -8.41 1.94
C TYR A 365 -5.30 -9.07 2.89
N ILE A 366 -5.92 -10.20 2.48
CA ILE A 366 -6.85 -10.96 3.32
C ILE A 366 -6.12 -11.46 4.58
N ILE A 367 -4.94 -12.06 4.40
CA ILE A 367 -4.13 -12.54 5.51
C ILE A 367 -3.80 -11.40 6.45
N SER A 368 -3.34 -10.27 5.90
CA SER A 368 -3.00 -9.12 6.71
C SER A 368 -4.22 -8.54 7.46
N ALA A 369 -5.39 -8.49 6.85
CA ALA A 369 -6.60 -8.01 7.51
C ALA A 369 -7.00 -8.90 8.69
N VAL A 370 -6.86 -10.22 8.55
CA VAL A 370 -7.24 -11.20 9.59
C VAL A 370 -6.19 -11.27 10.70
N ILE A 371 -4.89 -11.30 10.34
CA ILE A 371 -3.82 -11.58 11.30
C ILE A 371 -3.36 -10.33 12.05
N SER A 372 -3.50 -9.09 11.49
CA SER A 372 -2.96 -7.88 12.10
C SER A 372 -3.42 -7.62 13.54
N PRO A 373 -4.69 -7.78 13.94
CA PRO A 373 -5.09 -7.61 15.33
C PRO A 373 -4.43 -8.62 16.27
N PHE A 374 -4.33 -9.88 15.84
CA PHE A 374 -3.69 -10.93 16.60
C PHE A 374 -2.19 -10.67 16.79
N LEU A 375 -1.50 -10.30 15.73
CA LEU A 375 -0.08 -9.91 15.79
C LEU A 375 0.13 -8.69 16.67
N GLY A 376 -0.74 -7.68 16.59
CA GLY A 376 -0.71 -6.52 17.49
C GLY A 376 -0.79 -6.93 18.95
N PHE A 377 -1.72 -7.84 19.31
CA PHE A 377 -1.83 -8.37 20.66
C PHE A 377 -0.56 -9.14 21.11
N VAL A 378 -0.01 -9.95 20.23
CA VAL A 378 1.24 -10.70 20.51
C VAL A 378 2.40 -9.74 20.72
N VAL A 379 2.56 -8.73 19.86
CA VAL A 379 3.63 -7.71 19.95
C VAL A 379 3.52 -6.90 21.25
N ASP A 380 2.32 -6.55 21.69
CA ASP A 380 2.13 -5.85 22.95
C ASP A 380 2.51 -6.71 24.17
N ARG A 381 2.35 -8.02 24.09
CA ARG A 381 2.73 -8.94 25.17
C ARG A 381 4.21 -9.30 25.19
N ILE A 382 4.77 -9.59 24.02
CA ILE A 382 6.14 -10.11 23.89
C ILE A 382 7.14 -8.94 23.80
N GLY A 383 6.76 -7.80 23.23
CA GLY A 383 7.66 -6.75 22.82
C GLY A 383 8.36 -7.13 21.51
N LEU A 384 9.68 -7.25 21.52
CA LEU A 384 10.54 -7.72 20.42
C LEU A 384 10.34 -6.96 19.10
N ARG A 385 9.95 -5.67 19.17
CA ARG A 385 9.58 -4.87 17.99
C ARG A 385 10.74 -4.70 17.02
N ALA A 386 11.96 -4.47 17.51
CA ALA A 386 13.14 -4.34 16.65
C ALA A 386 13.51 -5.69 16.00
N ILE A 387 13.34 -6.81 16.72
CA ILE A 387 13.56 -8.16 16.15
C ILE A 387 12.53 -8.45 15.06
N LEU A 388 11.26 -8.14 15.29
CA LEU A 388 10.21 -8.35 14.29
C LEU A 388 10.41 -7.46 13.04
N ALA A 389 10.97 -6.24 13.22
CA ALA A 389 11.36 -5.37 12.11
C ALA A 389 12.52 -5.95 11.28
N LEU A 390 13.31 -6.89 11.83
CA LEU A 390 14.32 -7.66 11.10
C LEU A 390 13.75 -8.92 10.45
N VAL A 391 12.88 -9.66 11.18
CA VAL A 391 12.31 -10.93 10.70
C VAL A 391 11.44 -10.71 9.45
N ALA A 392 10.70 -9.61 9.39
CA ALA A 392 9.81 -9.33 8.26
C ALA A 392 10.55 -9.19 6.91
N PRO A 393 11.61 -8.36 6.76
CA PRO A 393 12.35 -8.27 5.51
C PRO A 393 13.11 -9.56 5.17
N LEU A 394 13.55 -10.36 6.15
CA LEU A 394 14.09 -11.70 5.90
C LEU A 394 13.05 -12.62 5.28
N ALA A 395 11.82 -12.59 5.79
CA ALA A 395 10.71 -13.36 5.20
C ALA A 395 10.36 -12.86 3.78
N LEU A 396 10.38 -11.54 3.52
CA LEU A 396 10.18 -11.00 2.18
C LEU A 396 11.28 -11.42 1.22
N THR A 397 12.54 -11.46 1.68
CA THR A 397 13.65 -12.03 0.87
C THR A 397 13.34 -13.46 0.45
N ALA A 398 12.89 -14.31 1.38
CA ALA A 398 12.51 -15.68 1.08
C ALA A 398 11.32 -15.76 0.11
N VAL A 399 10.33 -14.87 0.22
CA VAL A 399 9.19 -14.76 -0.71
C VAL A 399 9.66 -14.55 -2.13
N HIS A 400 10.50 -13.54 -2.35
CA HIS A 400 10.96 -13.18 -3.69
C HIS A 400 11.98 -14.20 -4.27
N VAL A 401 12.77 -14.85 -3.42
CA VAL A 401 13.58 -16.00 -3.83
C VAL A 401 12.68 -17.16 -4.31
N MET A 402 11.59 -17.45 -3.59
CA MET A 402 10.65 -18.49 -4.02
C MET A 402 9.94 -18.13 -5.32
N LEU A 403 9.52 -16.88 -5.51
CA LEU A 403 8.84 -16.43 -6.72
C LEU A 403 9.78 -16.41 -7.93
N GLY A 404 11.01 -15.94 -7.78
CA GLY A 404 11.93 -15.73 -8.89
C GLY A 404 12.77 -16.95 -9.27
N LEU A 405 13.11 -17.80 -8.29
CA LEU A 405 14.12 -18.86 -8.49
C LEU A 405 13.59 -20.28 -8.25
N THR A 406 12.31 -20.45 -7.90
CA THR A 406 11.75 -21.78 -7.62
C THR A 406 10.41 -21.99 -8.30
N GLU A 407 10.05 -23.25 -8.55
CA GLU A 407 8.76 -23.66 -9.10
C GLU A 407 7.71 -23.96 -8.00
N VAL A 408 7.90 -23.42 -6.79
CA VAL A 408 6.93 -23.58 -5.70
C VAL A 408 5.62 -22.91 -6.08
N THR A 409 4.48 -23.55 -5.71
CA THR A 409 3.16 -22.98 -5.96
C THR A 409 3.05 -21.54 -5.43
N LEU A 410 2.49 -20.63 -6.22
CA LEU A 410 2.37 -19.20 -5.92
C LEU A 410 1.67 -18.88 -4.59
N TYR A 411 0.84 -19.79 -4.09
CA TYR A 411 0.10 -19.59 -2.83
C TYR A 411 1.01 -19.51 -1.61
N VAL A 412 2.11 -20.29 -1.59
CA VAL A 412 3.05 -20.31 -0.45
C VAL A 412 3.76 -18.95 -0.26
N PRO A 413 4.43 -18.40 -1.29
CA PRO A 413 5.06 -17.08 -1.15
C PRO A 413 4.06 -15.96 -0.89
N LEU A 414 2.86 -15.97 -1.48
CA LEU A 414 1.85 -14.94 -1.24
C LEU A 414 1.29 -14.98 0.20
N VAL A 415 1.09 -16.17 0.76
CA VAL A 415 0.74 -16.31 2.18
C VAL A 415 1.85 -15.77 3.06
N LEU A 416 3.10 -16.15 2.82
CA LEU A 416 4.26 -15.68 3.58
C LEU A 416 4.44 -14.15 3.45
N GLN A 417 4.19 -13.58 2.28
CA GLN A 417 4.20 -12.12 2.08
C GLN A 417 3.15 -11.41 2.93
N GLY A 418 1.92 -11.93 2.98
CA GLY A 418 0.86 -11.39 3.82
C GLY A 418 1.21 -11.41 5.31
N VAL A 419 1.82 -12.51 5.78
CA VAL A 419 2.32 -12.64 7.15
C VAL A 419 3.46 -11.65 7.41
N ALA A 420 4.48 -11.62 6.55
CA ALA A 420 5.64 -10.73 6.70
C ALA A 420 5.22 -9.25 6.74
N TYR A 421 4.34 -8.84 5.84
CA TYR A 421 3.78 -7.49 5.81
C TYR A 421 3.03 -7.14 7.10
N SER A 422 2.24 -8.06 7.64
CA SER A 422 1.48 -7.86 8.87
C SER A 422 2.38 -7.79 10.10
N VAL A 423 3.40 -8.64 10.17
CA VAL A 423 4.43 -8.62 11.23
C VAL A 423 5.16 -7.29 11.23
N PHE A 424 5.57 -6.80 10.05
CA PHE A 424 6.24 -5.53 9.92
C PHE A 424 5.37 -4.36 10.39
N ALA A 425 4.12 -4.29 9.92
CA ALA A 425 3.18 -3.23 10.29
C ALA A 425 2.89 -3.22 11.79
N ALA A 426 2.70 -4.41 12.41
CA ALA A 426 2.47 -4.56 13.84
C ALA A 426 3.69 -4.20 14.70
N ALA A 427 4.90 -4.29 14.16
CA ALA A 427 6.13 -3.88 14.82
C ALA A 427 6.44 -2.39 14.62
N LEU A 428 6.39 -1.89 13.38
CA LEU A 428 6.82 -0.55 12.98
C LEU A 428 5.96 0.56 13.62
N TRP A 429 4.66 0.56 13.31
CA TRP A 429 3.79 1.67 13.69
C TRP A 429 3.69 1.89 15.19
N PRO A 430 3.55 0.84 16.04
CA PRO A 430 3.58 1.02 17.48
C PRO A 430 4.94 1.43 18.04
N SER A 431 6.03 1.27 17.28
CA SER A 431 7.37 1.64 17.72
C SER A 431 7.62 3.15 17.68
N VAL A 432 6.95 3.87 16.78
CA VAL A 432 7.17 5.31 16.55
C VAL A 432 7.07 6.13 17.84
N PRO A 433 6.01 6.02 18.66
CA PRO A 433 5.88 6.83 19.88
C PRO A 433 6.90 6.49 20.98
N TYR A 434 7.68 5.42 20.84
CA TYR A 434 8.70 5.04 21.82
C TYR A 434 10.10 5.60 21.51
N VAL A 435 10.33 6.03 20.26
CA VAL A 435 11.62 6.56 19.81
C VAL A 435 11.66 8.07 19.69
N VAL A 436 10.52 8.75 19.94
CA VAL A 436 10.39 10.21 19.94
C VAL A 436 9.71 10.70 21.21
N GLU A 437 9.89 11.98 21.53
CA GLU A 437 9.18 12.62 22.63
C GLU A 437 7.67 12.69 22.37
N ALA A 438 6.86 12.68 23.43
CA ALA A 438 5.40 12.66 23.31
C ALA A 438 4.84 13.86 22.53
N LYS A 439 5.50 15.03 22.60
CA LYS A 439 5.10 16.26 21.88
C LYS A 439 5.33 16.17 20.37
N HIS A 440 6.16 15.24 19.87
CA HIS A 440 6.54 15.11 18.47
C HIS A 440 5.98 13.84 17.79
N VAL A 441 5.02 13.16 18.41
CA VAL A 441 4.47 11.88 17.88
C VAL A 441 3.76 12.08 16.54
N GLY A 442 2.99 13.15 16.38
CA GLY A 442 2.34 13.48 15.11
C GLY A 442 3.35 13.80 14.01
N THR A 443 4.35 14.61 14.31
CA THR A 443 5.46 14.93 13.40
C THR A 443 6.21 13.66 12.97
N ALA A 444 6.45 12.73 13.91
CA ALA A 444 7.14 11.47 13.63
C ALA A 444 6.30 10.55 12.73
N TYR A 445 5.01 10.39 13.00
CA TYR A 445 4.11 9.65 12.11
C TYR A 445 4.03 10.29 10.74
N GLY A 446 3.89 11.62 10.68
CA GLY A 446 3.86 12.37 9.43
C GLY A 446 5.14 12.21 8.61
N ALA A 447 6.31 12.25 9.25
CA ALA A 447 7.60 12.06 8.59
C ALA A 447 7.73 10.64 8.00
N ILE A 448 7.38 9.59 8.76
CA ILE A 448 7.43 8.21 8.28
C ILE A 448 6.42 8.00 7.16
N THR A 449 5.19 8.53 7.27
CA THR A 449 4.17 8.43 6.22
C THR A 449 4.59 9.18 4.95
N ALA A 450 5.21 10.35 5.07
CA ALA A 450 5.76 11.07 3.92
C ALA A 450 6.90 10.29 3.23
N ILE A 451 7.72 9.58 3.99
CA ILE A 451 8.76 8.69 3.46
C ILE A 451 8.14 7.47 2.76
N GLN A 452 7.04 6.92 3.31
CA GLN A 452 6.31 5.79 2.75
C GLN A 452 5.45 6.15 1.53
N GLY A 453 4.80 7.32 1.54
CA GLY A 453 3.60 7.68 0.76
C GLY A 453 3.81 8.11 -0.69
N VAL A 454 4.86 7.73 -1.39
CA VAL A 454 5.07 8.14 -2.78
C VAL A 454 4.49 7.12 -3.76
N TYR A 455 3.20 7.21 -4.01
CA TYR A 455 2.57 6.62 -5.18
C TYR A 455 2.81 7.54 -6.39
N VAL A 456 3.79 7.23 -7.22
CA VAL A 456 3.92 7.85 -8.54
C VAL A 456 3.29 6.90 -9.56
N SER A 457 2.17 7.32 -10.13
CA SER A 457 1.58 6.70 -11.31
C SER A 457 2.56 6.79 -12.48
N ASN A 458 2.80 5.66 -13.16
CA ASN A 458 3.73 5.50 -14.28
C ASN A 458 3.30 6.19 -15.58
N SER A 459 2.55 7.28 -15.55
CA SER A 459 2.05 7.98 -16.75
C SER A 459 2.89 9.20 -17.10
N CYS A 460 4.19 9.07 -17.24
CA CYS A 460 5.04 10.13 -17.79
C CYS A 460 5.64 9.71 -19.14
N SER A 461 4.89 9.91 -20.21
CA SER A 461 5.25 9.61 -21.59
C SER A 461 6.28 10.59 -22.22
N ASN A 462 6.84 11.56 -21.50
CA ASN A 462 7.77 12.54 -22.06
C ASN A 462 9.00 12.76 -21.14
N ARG A 463 10.14 12.23 -21.57
CA ARG A 463 11.44 12.19 -20.86
C ARG A 463 12.04 13.53 -20.43
N LEU A 464 11.58 14.67 -20.90
CA LEU A 464 12.28 15.95 -20.73
C LEU A 464 11.67 16.93 -19.71
N ARG A 465 10.46 16.72 -19.22
CA ARG A 465 9.82 17.63 -18.23
C ARG A 465 9.74 17.09 -16.79
N CYS A 466 10.11 15.86 -16.57
CA CYS A 466 10.05 15.25 -15.23
C CYS A 466 11.27 15.50 -14.34
N ALA A 467 12.33 16.08 -14.84
CA ALA A 467 13.61 16.21 -14.12
C ALA A 467 13.61 17.17 -12.92
N HIS A 468 12.65 18.11 -12.83
CA HIS A 468 12.64 19.12 -11.75
C HIS A 468 11.81 18.77 -10.51
N VAL A 469 10.96 17.72 -10.56
CA VAL A 469 10.13 17.28 -9.43
C VAL A 469 10.82 16.18 -8.59
N TYR A 470 11.96 15.68 -9.05
CA TYR A 470 12.62 14.47 -8.54
C TYR A 470 13.46 14.63 -7.27
N LEU A 471 13.65 15.83 -6.74
CA LEU A 471 14.68 16.06 -5.70
C LEU A 471 14.21 15.90 -4.25
N GLN A 472 12.95 15.62 -3.95
CA GLN A 472 12.46 15.58 -2.58
C GLN A 472 11.82 14.25 -2.09
N ASN A 473 11.64 13.23 -2.97
CA ASN A 473 11.01 11.95 -2.59
C ASN A 473 11.76 10.75 -3.16
N ILE A 474 12.93 10.51 -2.62
CA ILE A 474 13.94 9.62 -3.20
C ILE A 474 13.55 8.12 -3.17
N GLY A 475 12.75 7.68 -2.20
CA GLY A 475 12.58 6.25 -1.96
C GLY A 475 11.58 5.54 -2.88
N LEU A 476 10.31 5.91 -2.79
CA LEU A 476 9.23 5.18 -3.51
C LEU A 476 9.09 5.58 -4.98
N ALA A 477 9.68 6.71 -5.40
CA ALA A 477 9.84 7.01 -6.81
C ALA A 477 10.96 6.17 -7.45
N LEU A 478 12.02 5.85 -6.71
CA LEU A 478 13.15 5.06 -7.22
C LEU A 478 12.80 3.57 -7.38
N PHE A 479 12.06 2.98 -6.45
CA PHE A 479 11.77 1.54 -6.50
C PHE A 479 10.92 1.14 -7.72
N PRO A 480 9.80 1.78 -8.08
CA PRO A 480 9.09 1.48 -9.31
C PRO A 480 9.90 1.80 -10.57
N LEU A 481 10.75 2.85 -10.55
CA LEU A 481 11.64 3.14 -11.67
C LEU A 481 12.73 2.07 -11.82
N ALA A 482 13.25 1.55 -10.71
CA ALA A 482 14.19 0.45 -10.74
C ALA A 482 13.53 -0.83 -11.30
N VAL A 483 12.29 -1.13 -10.89
CA VAL A 483 11.49 -2.23 -11.44
C VAL A 483 11.26 -2.04 -12.95
N ALA A 484 10.88 -0.83 -13.38
CA ALA A 484 10.66 -0.54 -14.78
C ALA A 484 11.97 -0.59 -15.61
N ALA A 485 13.09 -0.17 -15.02
CA ALA A 485 14.39 -0.25 -15.67
C ALA A 485 14.86 -1.69 -15.85
N GLU A 486 14.66 -2.53 -14.83
CA GLU A 486 14.98 -3.96 -14.88
C GLU A 486 14.09 -4.69 -15.88
N PHE A 487 12.77 -4.42 -15.86
CA PHE A 487 11.85 -4.98 -16.85
C PHE A 487 12.23 -4.57 -18.28
N ASN A 488 12.57 -3.29 -18.52
CA ASN A 488 12.95 -2.79 -19.85
C ASN A 488 14.30 -3.36 -20.33
N HIS A 489 15.13 -3.91 -19.44
CA HIS A 489 16.39 -4.54 -19.79
C HIS A 489 16.16 -5.92 -20.41
N ASP A 490 15.26 -6.72 -19.81
CA ASP A 490 15.06 -8.13 -20.18
C ASP A 490 13.70 -8.39 -20.85
N ASP A 491 12.81 -7.39 -20.95
CA ASP A 491 11.39 -7.49 -21.34
C ASP A 491 10.61 -8.58 -20.57
N ARG A 492 11.07 -8.89 -19.35
CA ARG A 492 10.54 -9.94 -18.46
C ARG A 492 10.62 -9.54 -17.00
N TYR A 493 9.65 -10.03 -16.22
CA TYR A 493 9.70 -9.87 -14.76
C TYR A 493 10.61 -10.88 -14.06
N ILE A 494 10.72 -12.09 -14.61
CA ILE A 494 11.44 -13.19 -13.99
C ILE A 494 12.68 -13.55 -14.83
N PRO A 495 13.86 -13.69 -14.20
CA PRO A 495 14.16 -13.54 -12.76
C PRO A 495 14.54 -12.13 -12.32
N GLY A 496 14.79 -11.18 -13.23
CA GLY A 496 15.45 -9.90 -12.98
C GLY A 496 14.73 -9.05 -11.91
N VAL A 497 13.45 -8.76 -12.11
CA VAL A 497 12.65 -7.95 -11.18
C VAL A 497 12.51 -8.62 -9.82
N GLU A 498 12.38 -9.95 -9.76
CA GLU A 498 12.34 -10.67 -8.48
C GLU A 498 13.67 -10.61 -7.73
N LEU A 499 14.81 -10.68 -8.42
CA LEU A 499 16.14 -10.47 -7.81
C LEU A 499 16.33 -9.05 -7.28
N LEU A 500 15.74 -8.06 -7.95
CA LEU A 500 15.69 -6.69 -7.44
C LEU A 500 14.93 -6.62 -6.10
N PHE A 501 13.76 -7.27 -6.00
CA PHE A 501 13.01 -7.35 -4.73
C PHE A 501 13.78 -8.13 -3.65
N VAL A 502 14.51 -9.19 -4.00
CA VAL A 502 15.44 -9.87 -3.09
C VAL A 502 16.46 -8.88 -2.54
N SER A 503 17.05 -8.04 -3.39
CA SER A 503 18.02 -7.03 -2.96
C SER A 503 17.44 -6.04 -1.96
N PHE A 504 16.18 -5.61 -2.14
CA PHE A 504 15.48 -4.75 -1.18
C PHE A 504 15.22 -5.48 0.15
N GLY A 505 14.81 -6.73 0.11
CA GLY A 505 14.64 -7.54 1.31
C GLY A 505 15.94 -7.70 2.11
N VAL A 506 17.06 -7.94 1.43
CA VAL A 506 18.40 -8.01 2.05
C VAL A 506 18.79 -6.66 2.66
N LEU A 507 18.59 -5.55 1.93
CA LEU A 507 18.85 -4.20 2.46
C LEU A 507 18.00 -3.91 3.69
N GLY A 508 16.71 -4.26 3.68
CA GLY A 508 15.80 -4.15 4.83
C GLY A 508 16.30 -4.96 6.03
N SER A 509 16.87 -6.15 5.78
CA SER A 509 17.46 -7.00 6.82
C SER A 509 18.71 -6.37 7.44
N ILE A 510 19.57 -5.76 6.65
CA ILE A 510 20.76 -5.01 7.12
C ILE A 510 20.31 -3.84 8.01
N VAL A 511 19.31 -3.07 7.58
CA VAL A 511 18.74 -1.97 8.36
C VAL A 511 18.11 -2.50 9.66
N GLY A 512 17.43 -3.63 9.61
CA GLY A 512 16.86 -4.31 10.78
C GLY A 512 17.93 -4.74 11.79
N ILE A 513 19.07 -5.24 11.33
CA ILE A 513 20.23 -5.56 12.20
C ILE A 513 20.73 -4.28 12.85
N ALA A 514 20.97 -3.21 12.09
CA ALA A 514 21.42 -1.93 12.62
C ALA A 514 20.45 -1.37 13.67
N LEU A 515 19.13 -1.47 13.43
CA LEU A 515 18.10 -1.07 14.38
C LEU A 515 18.21 -1.86 15.70
N ASN A 516 18.42 -3.18 15.64
CA ASN A 516 18.58 -4.00 16.84
C ASN A 516 19.84 -3.65 17.63
N VAL A 517 20.95 -3.35 16.95
CA VAL A 517 22.19 -2.91 17.60
C VAL A 517 21.98 -1.57 18.33
N VAL A 518 21.35 -0.59 17.66
CA VAL A 518 21.06 0.73 18.26
C VAL A 518 20.05 0.61 19.41
N ASP A 519 19.02 -0.24 19.28
CA ASP A 519 18.06 -0.50 20.36
C ASP A 519 18.74 -1.12 21.57
N TYR A 520 19.64 -2.09 21.37
CA TYR A 520 20.42 -2.71 22.46
C TYR A 520 21.29 -1.68 23.18
N GLN A 521 22.01 -0.82 22.46
CA GLN A 521 22.83 0.26 23.03
C GLN A 521 21.98 1.31 23.77
N SER A 522 20.72 1.50 23.37
CA SER A 522 19.78 2.46 23.97
C SER A 522 18.94 1.85 25.11
N GLY A 523 19.32 0.68 25.65
CA GLY A 523 18.60 0.01 26.73
C GLY A 523 17.44 -0.85 26.29
N SER A 524 17.41 -1.32 25.02
CA SER A 524 16.41 -2.23 24.45
C SER A 524 14.97 -1.72 24.58
N ILE A 525 14.74 -0.45 24.28
CA ILE A 525 13.44 0.21 24.43
C ILE A 525 12.36 -0.44 23.55
N LEU A 526 12.73 -0.87 22.34
CA LEU A 526 11.81 -1.48 21.39
C LEU A 526 11.57 -2.97 21.67
N ASN A 527 12.59 -3.67 22.16
CA ASN A 527 12.51 -5.10 22.40
C ASN A 527 11.96 -5.48 23.79
N ASN A 528 11.87 -4.54 24.74
CA ASN A 528 11.32 -4.82 26.06
C ASN A 528 9.80 -4.72 26.10
N THR A 529 9.17 -5.53 26.96
CA THR A 529 7.72 -5.48 27.22
C THR A 529 7.34 -4.22 28.00
N ASN A 530 6.09 -3.75 27.86
CA ASN A 530 5.59 -2.58 28.58
C ASN A 530 5.71 -2.69 30.11
N ALA A 531 5.56 -3.92 30.67
CA ALA A 531 5.71 -4.17 32.10
C ALA A 531 7.17 -3.97 32.57
N LYS A 532 8.14 -4.40 31.78
CA LYS A 532 9.57 -4.24 32.08
C LYS A 532 10.03 -2.79 31.89
N LYS A 533 9.46 -2.07 30.90
CA LYS A 533 9.69 -0.64 30.68
C LYS A 533 9.23 0.20 31.88
N ARG A 534 8.09 -0.10 32.46
CA ARG A 534 7.57 0.59 33.63
C ARG A 534 8.46 0.40 34.86
N ARG A 535 9.05 -0.79 35.06
CA ARG A 535 10.04 -1.04 36.11
C ARG A 535 11.35 -0.26 35.88
N VAL A 536 11.86 -0.25 34.64
CA VAL A 536 13.11 0.47 34.31
C VAL A 536 12.91 1.99 34.42
N SER A 537 11.76 2.53 34.01
CA SER A 537 11.43 3.96 34.22
C SER A 537 11.34 4.32 35.69
N LEU A 538 10.69 3.48 36.50
CA LEU A 538 10.58 3.70 37.94
C LEU A 538 11.95 3.64 38.65
N MET A 539 12.83 2.70 38.24
CA MET A 539 14.20 2.63 38.79
C MET A 539 15.04 3.83 38.39
N LEU A 540 14.91 4.33 37.14
CA LEU A 540 15.64 5.52 36.69
C LEU A 540 15.12 6.80 37.38
N ASP A 541 13.84 6.87 37.69
CA ASP A 541 13.25 7.97 38.47
C ASP A 541 13.67 7.90 39.94
N GLU A 542 13.79 6.72 40.53
CA GLU A 542 14.34 6.51 41.90
C GLU A 542 15.82 6.88 41.97
N ASP A 543 16.65 6.44 41.00
CA ASP A 543 18.10 6.79 40.94
C ASP A 543 18.31 8.29 40.74
N ALA A 544 17.44 8.98 39.97
CA ALA A 544 17.50 10.44 39.78
C ALA A 544 17.13 11.20 41.06
N LEU A 545 16.10 10.72 41.80
CA LEU A 545 15.69 11.29 43.08
C LEU A 545 16.76 11.09 44.18
N ASP A 546 17.42 9.93 44.20
CA ASP A 546 18.53 9.66 45.11
C ASP A 546 19.75 10.51 44.79
N GLN A 547 20.06 10.79 43.52
CA GLN A 547 21.11 11.71 43.10
C GLN A 547 20.80 13.18 43.50
N GLU A 548 19.55 13.64 43.30
CA GLU A 548 19.13 14.98 43.77
C GLU A 548 19.18 15.10 45.30
N ALA A 549 18.78 14.05 46.03
CA ALA A 549 18.84 14.01 47.48
C ALA A 549 20.28 14.02 47.99
N LEU A 550 21.22 13.33 47.32
CA LEU A 550 22.65 13.36 47.63
C LEU A 550 23.28 14.73 47.37
N LEU A 551 22.94 15.37 46.24
CA LEU A 551 23.40 16.71 45.89
C LEU A 551 22.83 17.80 46.84
N ALA A 552 21.59 17.61 47.33
CA ALA A 552 20.99 18.50 48.33
C ALA A 552 21.55 18.30 49.76
N ALA A 553 22.16 17.16 50.05
CA ALA A 553 22.82 16.88 51.33
C ALA A 553 24.30 17.38 51.38
N GLU A 554 24.88 17.71 50.23
CA GLU A 554 26.25 18.27 50.11
C GLU A 554 26.26 19.82 50.12
N HIS A 555 25.11 20.47 50.10
CA HIS A 555 24.92 21.90 50.29
C HIS A 555 24.24 22.21 51.62
#